data_45e776acae84d2a2169116b75708cfa1
#
_entry.id   45e776acae84d2a2169116b75708cfa1
#
_cell.length_a   1.000
_cell.length_b   1.000
_cell.length_c   1.000
_cell.angle_alpha   90.00
_cell.angle_beta   90.00
_cell.angle_gamma   90.00
#
_symmetry.space_group_name_H-M   'P 1'
#
loop_
_entity.id
_entity.type
_entity.pdbx_description
1 polymer ?
#
loop_
_entity_poly.entity_id
_entity_poly.type
_entity_poly.pdbx_seq_one_letter_code
_entity_poly.pdbx_strand_id
1 'polypeptide(L)'
;MKSTTDIQMSKMPGNSFNDIYTSYYKKSFFFAKSYVHNDLAAEDIASEALIKLWEKLKAESVEEKYILPLLLTILKNKALDYLKHEEVKRSAFEVMADWQQQELSIRMSALEACNPDEIFSEEVEIIISATLSTLSEQTRRAFILSRFENKSNKEIAEEMELSLIHI
;
A
#
# COMPACT_ATOMS: atom_id res chain seq x y z
N MET A 1 19.00 13.42 -28.53
CA MET A 1 18.91 12.32 -27.54
C MET A 1 18.16 12.88 -26.35
N LYS A 2 16.85 12.59 -26.24
CA LYS A 2 16.03 13.03 -25.10
C LYS A 2 16.08 11.94 -24.06
N SER A 3 16.52 12.31 -22.87
CA SER A 3 16.68 11.44 -21.70
C SER A 3 15.35 10.84 -21.28
N THR A 4 15.31 9.52 -21.16
CA THR A 4 14.16 8.68 -20.80
C THR A 4 13.97 8.64 -19.27
N THR A 5 14.03 9.76 -18.58
CA THR A 5 13.96 9.78 -17.11
C THR A 5 12.95 10.80 -16.58
N ASP A 6 11.87 11.04 -17.33
CA ASP A 6 10.70 11.74 -16.79
C ASP A 6 9.58 10.74 -16.54
N ILE A 7 9.76 9.86 -15.55
CA ILE A 7 8.62 9.40 -14.76
C ILE A 7 8.22 10.64 -13.96
N GLN A 8 7.31 11.43 -14.51
CA GLN A 8 6.68 12.52 -13.77
C GLN A 8 6.04 11.89 -12.52
N MET A 9 6.78 11.97 -11.41
CA MET A 9 6.21 11.75 -10.09
C MET A 9 5.03 12.72 -9.98
N SER A 10 3.85 12.15 -9.89
CA SER A 10 2.60 12.87 -9.82
C SER A 10 2.72 13.95 -8.75
N LYS A 11 2.29 15.16 -9.13
CA LYS A 11 2.06 16.35 -8.32
C LYS A 11 1.83 15.97 -6.86
N MET A 12 2.59 16.57 -5.94
CA MET A 12 2.40 16.42 -4.48
C MET A 12 0.92 16.29 -4.16
N PRO A 13 0.48 15.29 -3.39
CA PRO A 13 -0.89 15.26 -2.92
C PRO A 13 -1.13 16.59 -2.21
N GLY A 14 -1.99 17.40 -2.79
CA GLY A 14 -2.14 18.82 -2.49
C GLY A 14 -2.50 19.07 -1.02
N ASN A 15 -2.59 20.30 -0.65
CA ASN A 15 -2.85 20.84 0.69
C ASN A 15 -4.18 20.38 1.34
N SER A 16 -4.85 19.38 0.82
CA SER A 16 -6.16 18.90 1.28
C SER A 16 -6.11 17.44 1.73
N PHE A 17 -6.83 17.13 2.81
CA PHE A 17 -7.07 15.75 3.24
C PHE A 17 -7.67 14.88 2.11
N ASN A 18 -8.54 15.46 1.29
CA ASN A 18 -9.16 14.75 0.18
C ASN A 18 -8.15 14.24 -0.85
N ASP A 19 -7.09 15.02 -1.12
CA ASP A 19 -6.05 14.61 -2.06
C ASP A 19 -5.23 13.43 -1.52
N ILE A 20 -4.89 13.47 -0.22
CA ILE A 20 -4.20 12.38 0.47
C ILE A 20 -5.07 11.12 0.49
N TYR A 21 -6.33 11.28 0.85
CA TYR A 21 -7.28 10.17 0.91
C TYR A 21 -7.42 9.49 -0.46
N THR A 22 -7.67 10.27 -1.51
CA THR A 22 -7.83 9.75 -2.87
C THR A 22 -6.56 9.05 -3.38
N SER A 23 -5.38 9.60 -3.07
CA SER A 23 -4.10 9.06 -3.54
C SER A 23 -3.69 7.78 -2.84
N TYR A 24 -4.02 7.62 -1.54
CA TYR A 24 -3.44 6.56 -0.72
C TYR A 24 -4.45 5.57 -0.15
N TYR A 25 -5.77 5.84 -0.13
CA TYR A 25 -6.77 4.96 0.50
C TYR A 25 -6.74 3.53 -0.05
N LYS A 26 -6.78 3.39 -1.38
CA LYS A 26 -6.78 2.06 -2.02
C LYS A 26 -5.54 1.24 -1.65
N LYS A 27 -4.37 1.88 -1.64
CA LYS A 27 -3.11 1.23 -1.27
C LYS A 27 -3.11 0.84 0.22
N SER A 28 -3.58 1.74 1.09
CA SER A 28 -3.69 1.51 2.54
C SER A 28 -4.66 0.37 2.85
N PHE A 29 -5.81 0.34 2.21
CA PHE A 29 -6.80 -0.72 2.36
C PHE A 29 -6.23 -2.08 1.97
N PHE A 30 -5.61 -2.21 0.79
CA PHE A 30 -5.05 -3.48 0.36
C PHE A 30 -3.87 -3.92 1.21
N PHE A 31 -3.03 -3.00 1.67
CA PHE A 31 -1.98 -3.32 2.64
C PHE A 31 -2.57 -3.89 3.93
N ALA A 32 -3.51 -3.19 4.55
CA ALA A 32 -4.16 -3.66 5.77
C ALA A 32 -4.85 -5.01 5.55
N LYS A 33 -5.65 -5.15 4.47
CA LYS A 33 -6.38 -6.38 4.13
C LYS A 33 -5.47 -7.60 3.97
N SER A 34 -4.26 -7.43 3.41
CA SER A 34 -3.31 -8.52 3.21
C SER A 34 -2.83 -9.18 4.51
N TYR A 35 -2.94 -8.47 5.64
CA TYR A 35 -2.55 -8.96 6.96
C TYR A 35 -3.72 -9.27 7.88
N VAL A 36 -4.76 -8.41 7.91
CA VAL A 36 -5.85 -8.59 8.88
C VAL A 36 -6.93 -9.55 8.39
N HIS A 37 -7.05 -9.81 7.08
CA HIS A 37 -8.01 -10.71 6.45
C HIS A 37 -9.48 -10.42 6.81
N ASN A 38 -9.79 -9.18 7.17
CA ASN A 38 -11.11 -8.70 7.50
C ASN A 38 -11.32 -7.34 6.82
N ASP A 39 -12.31 -7.23 5.94
CA ASP A 39 -12.51 -6.06 5.11
C ASP A 39 -12.90 -4.83 5.94
N LEU A 40 -13.79 -4.97 6.91
CA LEU A 40 -14.19 -3.87 7.79
C LEU A 40 -13.02 -3.35 8.62
N ALA A 41 -12.24 -4.26 9.22
CA ALA A 41 -11.05 -3.88 9.97
C ALA A 41 -9.98 -3.22 9.06
N ALA A 42 -9.85 -3.68 7.82
CA ALA A 42 -8.93 -3.08 6.86
C ALA A 42 -9.35 -1.67 6.44
N GLU A 43 -10.65 -1.42 6.27
CA GLU A 43 -11.22 -0.09 6.01
C GLU A 43 -10.99 0.87 7.18
N ASP A 44 -11.24 0.42 8.40
CA ASP A 44 -11.01 1.20 9.61
C ASP A 44 -9.53 1.55 9.77
N ILE A 45 -8.63 0.57 9.65
CA ILE A 45 -7.19 0.76 9.74
C ILE A 45 -6.69 1.73 8.66
N ALA A 46 -7.15 1.58 7.42
CA ALA A 46 -6.76 2.46 6.33
C ALA A 46 -7.21 3.91 6.57
N SER A 47 -8.47 4.09 6.97
CA SER A 47 -9.03 5.41 7.22
C SER A 47 -8.34 6.13 8.38
N GLU A 48 -8.14 5.43 9.51
CA GLU A 48 -7.44 5.96 10.67
C GLU A 48 -5.96 6.26 10.39
N ALA A 49 -5.30 5.43 9.57
CA ALA A 49 -3.91 5.67 9.18
C ALA A 49 -3.77 6.93 8.35
N LEU A 50 -4.71 7.19 7.44
CA LEU A 50 -4.72 8.40 6.61
C LEU A 50 -5.01 9.67 7.43
N ILE A 51 -5.92 9.59 8.40
CA ILE A 51 -6.16 10.70 9.33
C ILE A 51 -4.87 11.01 10.10
N LYS A 52 -4.22 9.99 10.65
CA LYS A 52 -2.99 10.16 11.42
C LYS A 52 -1.82 10.67 10.55
N LEU A 53 -1.73 10.22 9.31
CA LEU A 53 -0.78 10.77 8.34
C LEU A 53 -1.04 12.26 8.11
N TRP A 54 -2.28 12.63 7.84
CA TRP A 54 -2.68 14.03 7.63
C TRP A 54 -2.33 14.92 8.81
N GLU A 55 -2.62 14.48 10.04
CA GLU A 55 -2.28 15.21 11.26
C GLU A 55 -0.76 15.45 11.37
N LYS A 56 0.05 14.42 11.07
CA LYS A 56 1.51 14.55 11.07
C LYS A 56 2.01 15.51 9.99
N LEU A 57 1.48 15.43 8.78
CA LEU A 57 1.85 16.33 7.67
C LEU A 57 1.46 17.79 7.95
N LYS A 58 0.44 18.04 8.78
CA LYS A 58 0.09 19.39 9.23
C LYS A 58 0.98 19.92 10.35
N ALA A 59 1.47 19.02 11.20
CA ALA A 59 2.31 19.38 12.34
C ALA A 59 3.78 19.58 11.95
N GLU A 60 4.24 18.82 10.96
CA GLU A 60 5.64 18.76 10.58
C GLU A 60 5.77 18.88 9.05
N SER A 61 6.85 19.54 8.60
CA SER A 61 7.20 19.56 7.18
C SER A 61 7.88 18.24 6.82
N VAL A 62 7.15 17.36 6.15
CA VAL A 62 7.65 16.04 5.70
C VAL A 62 7.96 16.12 4.21
N GLU A 63 9.17 15.74 3.81
CA GLU A 63 9.53 15.64 2.40
C GLU A 63 8.71 14.52 1.73
N GLU A 64 8.33 14.72 0.46
CA GLU A 64 7.48 13.81 -0.30
C GLU A 64 7.98 12.35 -0.27
N LYS A 65 9.27 12.13 -0.39
CA LYS A 65 9.89 10.80 -0.37
C LYS A 65 9.65 10.01 0.93
N TYR A 66 9.35 10.69 2.05
CA TYR A 66 9.09 10.05 3.34
C TYR A 66 7.60 9.85 3.64
N ILE A 67 6.70 10.35 2.81
CA ILE A 67 5.24 10.21 3.04
C ILE A 67 4.82 8.74 3.00
N LEU A 68 5.26 7.98 1.99
CA LEU A 68 4.92 6.56 1.87
C LEU A 68 5.56 5.69 2.98
N PRO A 69 6.85 5.81 3.31
CA PRO A 69 7.44 5.13 4.46
C PRO A 69 6.70 5.43 5.77
N LEU A 70 6.36 6.70 6.00
CA LEU A 70 5.61 7.13 7.17
C LEU A 70 4.20 6.50 7.22
N LEU A 71 3.48 6.53 6.10
CA LEU A 71 2.17 5.90 5.99
C LEU A 71 2.23 4.40 6.26
N LEU A 72 3.20 3.69 5.67
CA LEU A 72 3.38 2.25 5.91
C LEU A 72 3.72 1.94 7.36
N THR A 73 4.53 2.78 8.01
CA THR A 73 4.82 2.65 9.45
C THR A 73 3.54 2.77 10.27
N ILE A 74 2.68 3.73 9.96
CA ILE A 74 1.40 3.91 10.65
C ILE A 74 0.48 2.70 10.41
N LEU A 75 0.35 2.24 9.17
CA LEU A 75 -0.47 1.08 8.79
C LEU A 75 0.02 -0.20 9.46
N LYS A 76 1.34 -0.45 9.44
CA LYS A 76 1.99 -1.57 10.11
C LYS A 76 1.63 -1.61 11.59
N ASN A 77 1.82 -0.51 12.30
CA ASN A 77 1.55 -0.44 13.73
C ASN A 77 0.07 -0.70 14.04
N LYS A 78 -0.86 -0.08 13.28
CA LYS A 78 -2.30 -0.30 13.47
C LYS A 78 -2.73 -1.74 13.17
N ALA A 79 -2.20 -2.34 12.11
CA ALA A 79 -2.48 -3.73 11.78
C ALA A 79 -1.93 -4.69 12.84
N LEU A 80 -0.71 -4.44 13.37
CA LEU A 80 -0.15 -5.22 14.47
C LEU A 80 -0.99 -5.11 15.74
N ASP A 81 -1.44 -3.91 16.10
CA ASP A 81 -2.29 -3.68 17.27
C ASP A 81 -3.61 -4.45 17.12
N TYR A 82 -4.21 -4.43 15.93
CA TYR A 82 -5.41 -5.21 15.64
C TYR A 82 -5.17 -6.73 15.78
N LEU A 83 -4.10 -7.26 15.20
CA LEU A 83 -3.78 -8.70 15.25
C LEU A 83 -3.50 -9.15 16.70
N LYS A 84 -2.76 -8.36 17.48
CA LYS A 84 -2.52 -8.63 18.91
C LYS A 84 -3.83 -8.63 19.71
N HIS A 85 -4.73 -7.71 19.42
CA HIS A 85 -6.04 -7.69 20.07
C HIS A 85 -6.87 -8.93 19.70
N GLU A 86 -6.86 -9.35 18.45
CA GLU A 86 -7.52 -10.59 18.01
C GLU A 86 -6.92 -11.83 18.67
N GLU A 87 -5.60 -11.90 18.84
CA GLU A 87 -4.93 -12.98 19.55
C GLU A 87 -5.41 -13.10 20.99
N VAL A 88 -5.40 -11.98 21.72
CA VAL A 88 -5.87 -11.94 23.12
C VAL A 88 -7.35 -12.31 23.23
N LYS A 89 -8.20 -11.76 22.34
CA LYS A 89 -9.62 -12.03 22.32
C LYS A 89 -9.92 -13.51 22.06
N ARG A 90 -9.24 -14.13 21.11
CA ARG A 90 -9.42 -15.54 20.77
C ARG A 90 -8.87 -16.47 21.82
N SER A 91 -7.71 -16.16 22.42
CA SER A 91 -7.14 -16.93 23.53
C SER A 91 -8.06 -16.96 24.76
N ALA A 92 -8.77 -15.85 25.04
CA ALA A 92 -9.69 -15.77 26.17
C ALA A 92 -10.94 -16.66 26.01
N PHE A 93 -11.29 -17.05 24.78
CA PHE A 93 -12.46 -17.89 24.51
C PHE A 93 -12.15 -19.39 24.35
N GLU A 94 -10.90 -19.84 24.54
CA GLU A 94 -10.44 -21.25 24.39
C GLU A 94 -10.84 -21.91 23.04
N VAL A 95 -11.09 -21.13 22.00
CA VAL A 95 -11.73 -21.61 20.75
C VAL A 95 -10.74 -21.69 19.59
N MET A 96 -9.44 -21.49 19.82
CA MET A 96 -8.48 -21.55 18.71
C MET A 96 -8.00 -22.98 18.45
N ALA A 97 -8.23 -23.46 17.22
CA ALA A 97 -7.48 -24.60 16.71
C ALA A 97 -6.01 -24.20 16.50
N ASP A 98 -5.07 -25.10 16.76
CA ASP A 98 -3.61 -24.86 16.68
C ASP A 98 -3.18 -24.20 15.36
N TRP A 99 -3.80 -24.57 14.25
CA TRP A 99 -3.50 -24.01 12.93
C TRP A 99 -3.90 -22.52 12.79
N GLN A 100 -4.98 -22.11 13.46
CA GLN A 100 -5.42 -20.69 13.44
C GLN A 100 -4.47 -19.82 14.24
N GLN A 101 -3.95 -20.33 15.34
CA GLN A 101 -2.95 -19.63 16.13
C GLN A 101 -1.63 -19.53 15.37
N GLN A 102 -1.23 -20.59 14.69
CA GLN A 102 -0.04 -20.59 13.86
C GLN A 102 -0.16 -19.59 12.68
N GLU A 103 -1.31 -19.55 12.01
CA GLU A 103 -1.57 -18.59 10.93
C GLU A 103 -1.49 -17.15 11.43
N LEU A 104 -2.09 -16.84 12.59
CA LEU A 104 -2.04 -15.51 13.18
C LEU A 104 -0.61 -15.10 13.54
N SER A 105 0.15 -16.01 14.14
CA SER A 105 1.57 -15.81 14.47
C SER A 105 2.42 -15.54 13.23
N ILE A 106 2.20 -16.26 12.12
CA ILE A 106 2.89 -16.04 10.85
C ILE A 106 2.60 -14.63 10.30
N ARG A 107 1.33 -14.20 10.32
CA ARG A 107 0.95 -12.86 9.85
C ARG A 107 1.57 -11.75 10.69
N MET A 108 1.60 -11.92 12.02
CA MET A 108 2.23 -10.96 12.91
C MET A 108 3.74 -10.89 12.66
N SER A 109 4.42 -12.03 12.56
CA SER A 109 5.86 -12.09 12.29
C SER A 109 6.22 -11.49 10.94
N ALA A 110 5.43 -11.76 9.91
CA ALA A 110 5.64 -11.17 8.58
C ALA A 110 5.48 -9.65 8.59
N LEU A 111 4.49 -9.16 9.34
CA LEU A 111 4.25 -7.73 9.49
C LEU A 111 5.32 -7.05 10.35
N GLU A 112 5.80 -7.71 11.40
CA GLU A 112 6.92 -7.22 12.24
C GLU A 112 8.23 -7.12 11.43
N ALA A 113 8.49 -8.09 10.55
CA ALA A 113 9.64 -8.09 9.67
C ALA A 113 9.54 -7.03 8.54
N CYS A 114 8.35 -6.52 8.25
CA CYS A 114 8.17 -5.47 7.26
C CYS A 114 8.87 -4.19 7.71
N ASN A 115 9.94 -3.81 7.00
CA ASN A 115 10.66 -2.55 7.23
C ASN A 115 10.32 -1.55 6.13
N PRO A 116 9.52 -0.51 6.41
CA PRO A 116 9.12 0.48 5.40
C PRO A 116 10.29 1.22 4.76
N ASP A 117 11.35 1.49 5.50
CA ASP A 117 12.52 2.20 4.99
C ASP A 117 13.31 1.33 3.98
N GLU A 118 13.36 0.01 4.19
CA GLU A 118 13.98 -0.92 3.25
C GLU A 118 13.14 -1.10 1.98
N ILE A 119 11.80 -1.11 2.11
CA ILE A 119 10.87 -1.26 0.95
C ILE A 119 11.04 -0.10 -0.04
N PHE A 120 11.36 1.10 0.46
CA PHE A 120 11.58 2.30 -0.36
C PHE A 120 13.07 2.63 -0.54
N SER A 121 13.95 1.64 -0.33
CA SER A 121 15.36 1.82 -0.59
C SER A 121 15.65 2.00 -2.09
N GLU A 122 16.71 2.71 -2.40
CA GLU A 122 17.17 2.93 -3.78
C GLU A 122 17.40 1.61 -4.52
N GLU A 123 17.85 0.57 -3.81
CA GLU A 123 18.05 -0.77 -4.37
C GLU A 123 16.75 -1.41 -4.85
N VAL A 124 15.64 -1.27 -4.10
CA VAL A 124 14.32 -1.78 -4.51
C VAL A 124 13.81 -1.01 -5.72
N GLU A 125 13.99 0.30 -5.78
CA GLU A 125 13.63 1.10 -6.96
C GLU A 125 14.40 0.66 -8.21
N ILE A 126 15.68 0.37 -8.08
CA ILE A 126 16.51 -0.16 -9.17
C ILE A 126 15.99 -1.52 -9.64
N ILE A 127 15.69 -2.44 -8.71
CA ILE A 127 15.16 -3.78 -9.03
C ILE A 127 13.80 -3.68 -9.73
N ILE A 128 12.89 -2.85 -9.22
CA ILE A 128 11.57 -2.62 -9.83
C ILE A 128 11.75 -2.06 -11.24
N SER A 129 12.57 -1.05 -11.41
CA SER A 129 12.84 -0.40 -12.69
C SER A 129 13.43 -1.38 -13.71
N ALA A 130 14.42 -2.17 -13.29
CA ALA A 130 15.02 -3.22 -14.12
C ALA A 130 14.00 -4.28 -14.52
N THR A 131 13.17 -4.74 -13.57
CA THR A 131 12.11 -5.73 -13.83
C THR A 131 11.06 -5.19 -14.79
N LEU A 132 10.59 -3.96 -14.59
CA LEU A 132 9.63 -3.32 -15.49
C LEU A 132 10.18 -3.14 -16.91
N SER A 133 11.48 -2.93 -17.05
CA SER A 133 12.14 -2.80 -18.36
C SER A 133 12.15 -4.10 -19.17
N THR A 134 12.00 -5.26 -18.52
CA THR A 134 11.93 -6.57 -19.20
C THR A 134 10.53 -6.88 -19.75
N LEU A 135 9.51 -6.15 -19.29
CA LEU A 135 8.14 -6.32 -19.78
C LEU A 135 7.93 -5.68 -21.14
N SER A 136 6.98 -6.22 -21.92
CA SER A 136 6.54 -5.54 -23.13
C SER A 136 6.04 -4.13 -22.80
N GLU A 137 6.17 -3.19 -23.72
CA GLU A 137 5.74 -1.80 -23.50
C GLU A 137 4.26 -1.72 -23.08
N GLN A 138 3.41 -2.53 -23.71
CA GLN A 138 2.00 -2.63 -23.38
C GLN A 138 1.74 -3.12 -21.96
N THR A 139 2.41 -4.21 -21.54
CA THR A 139 2.28 -4.77 -20.19
C THR A 139 2.79 -3.78 -19.14
N ARG A 140 3.95 -3.17 -19.40
CA ARG A 140 4.53 -2.16 -18.53
C ARG A 140 3.61 -0.96 -18.34
N ARG A 141 3.04 -0.44 -19.44
CA ARG A 141 2.09 0.68 -19.39
C ARG A 141 0.83 0.33 -18.61
N ALA A 142 0.22 -0.83 -18.87
CA ALA A 142 -0.95 -1.31 -18.11
C ALA A 142 -0.64 -1.43 -16.61
N PHE A 143 0.53 -1.97 -16.27
CA PHE A 143 0.97 -2.09 -14.89
C PHE A 143 1.13 -0.71 -14.22
N ILE A 144 1.77 0.25 -14.88
CA ILE A 144 1.96 1.61 -14.38
C ILE A 144 0.60 2.28 -14.13
N LEU A 145 -0.30 2.25 -15.11
CA LEU A 145 -1.64 2.82 -15.00
C LEU A 145 -2.43 2.21 -13.83
N SER A 146 -2.33 0.89 -13.64
CA SER A 146 -3.02 0.19 -12.56
C SER A 146 -2.44 0.50 -11.18
N ARG A 147 -1.11 0.46 -11.04
CA ARG A 147 -0.44 0.47 -9.72
C ARG A 147 -0.03 1.85 -9.25
N PHE A 148 0.39 2.71 -10.16
CA PHE A 148 0.86 4.06 -9.81
C PHE A 148 -0.21 5.13 -10.05
N GLU A 149 -1.06 4.98 -11.07
CA GLU A 149 -2.11 5.95 -11.38
C GLU A 149 -3.49 5.54 -10.83
N ASN A 150 -3.58 4.37 -10.17
CA ASN A 150 -4.83 3.83 -9.59
C ASN A 150 -6.01 3.71 -10.57
N LYS A 151 -5.74 3.57 -11.86
CA LYS A 151 -6.78 3.40 -12.87
C LYS A 151 -7.43 2.03 -12.76
N SER A 152 -8.74 1.99 -12.94
CA SER A 152 -9.49 0.74 -13.08
C SER A 152 -9.18 0.04 -14.40
N ASN A 153 -9.44 -1.27 -14.49
CA ASN A 153 -9.23 -2.02 -15.73
C ASN A 153 -10.01 -1.43 -16.91
N LYS A 154 -11.18 -0.81 -16.65
CA LYS A 154 -11.98 -0.15 -17.68
C LYS A 154 -11.28 1.09 -18.22
N GLU A 155 -10.77 1.95 -17.34
CA GLU A 155 -10.02 3.15 -17.73
C GLU A 155 -8.72 2.82 -18.45
N ILE A 156 -8.05 1.74 -18.03
CA ILE A 156 -6.83 1.23 -18.69
C ILE A 156 -7.17 0.73 -20.11
N ALA A 157 -8.26 -0.04 -20.24
CA ALA A 157 -8.71 -0.52 -21.54
C ALA A 157 -9.03 0.63 -22.50
N GLU A 158 -9.74 1.65 -22.02
CA GLU A 158 -10.08 2.84 -22.80
C GLU A 158 -8.82 3.63 -23.22
N GLU A 159 -7.88 3.85 -22.29
CA GLU A 159 -6.66 4.64 -22.56
C GLU A 159 -5.67 3.91 -23.47
N MET A 160 -5.61 2.60 -23.37
CA MET A 160 -4.72 1.76 -24.16
C MET A 160 -5.37 1.21 -25.43
N GLU A 161 -6.63 1.60 -25.69
CA GLU A 161 -7.43 1.10 -26.83
C GLU A 161 -7.51 -0.44 -26.88
N LEU A 162 -7.63 -1.08 -25.69
CA LEU A 162 -7.67 -2.51 -25.53
C LEU A 162 -9.07 -2.99 -25.18
N SER A 163 -9.36 -4.24 -25.54
CA SER A 163 -10.54 -4.93 -25.01
C SER A 163 -10.33 -5.31 -23.54
N LEU A 164 -11.37 -5.19 -22.69
CA LEU A 164 -11.35 -5.62 -21.29
C LEU A 164 -10.96 -7.09 -21.07
N ILE A 165 -11.02 -7.91 -22.13
CA ILE A 165 -10.64 -9.33 -22.09
C ILE A 165 -9.10 -9.51 -22.05
N HIS A 166 -8.33 -8.48 -22.39
CA HIS A 166 -6.87 -8.52 -22.53
C HIS A 166 -6.10 -7.82 -21.40
N ILE A 167 -6.81 -7.41 -20.31
CA ILE A 167 -6.19 -6.72 -19.17
C ILE A 167 -6.21 -7.61 -17.93
#